data_aefaa010e1dece431d951b2db77c0409
#
_entry.id   aefaa010e1dece431d951b2db77c0409
#
_cell.length_a   1.000
_cell.length_b   1.000
_cell.length_c   1.000
_cell.angle_alpha   90.00
_cell.angle_beta   90.00
_cell.angle_gamma   90.00
#
_symmetry.space_group_name_H-M   'P 1'
#
loop_
_entity.id
_entity.type
_entity.pdbx_description
1 polymer ?
#
loop_
_entity_poly.entity_id
_entity_poly.type
_entity_poly.pdbx_seq_one_letter_code
_entity_poly.pdbx_strand_id
1 'polypeptide(L)'
;MDLKRRQFLGGMAAGSAILTMPAFLSGCGVSPAVTPATPAPENPFLTWFGVDEAAIAQVMAELAANGADAADLYFQHTRVNFLGMEDGIVSRADSEISQGVGLRAVVGDQTGYAFTEDLTMPSMLAAARTAAAIASGSRVVPPQAYNPKNSGDLYRTQVAWADVGVESKLPLLQRVDRLARAADPYVDKVSVYWADSDERVLIAT
;
A
#
# COMPACT_ATOMS: atom_id res chain seq x y z
N MET A 1 -0.31 21.24 38.11
CA MET A 1 1.14 21.45 37.96
C MET A 1 1.46 21.53 36.49
N ASP A 2 0.94 22.63 35.90
CA ASP A 2 0.98 22.96 34.46
C ASP A 2 1.73 24.26 34.31
N LEU A 3 2.97 24.25 33.84
CA LEU A 3 3.73 25.49 33.53
C LEU A 3 5.07 25.17 32.87
N LYS A 4 5.14 24.46 31.74
CA LYS A 4 6.40 24.37 30.97
C LYS A 4 6.23 24.22 29.42
N ARG A 5 5.05 24.42 28.87
CA ARG A 5 4.84 24.35 27.43
C ARG A 5 4.64 25.68 26.68
N ARG A 6 4.69 26.82 27.39
CA ARG A 6 4.39 28.15 26.80
C ARG A 6 5.57 29.10 26.66
N GLN A 7 6.79 28.69 26.93
CA GLN A 7 7.95 29.60 26.88
C GLN A 7 8.95 29.34 25.74
N PHE A 8 8.60 28.54 24.73
CA PHE A 8 9.53 28.29 23.62
C PHE A 8 9.22 29.08 22.32
N LEU A 9 8.28 30.01 22.34
CA LEU A 9 7.91 30.81 21.16
C LEU A 9 8.15 32.34 21.34
N GLY A 10 9.08 32.75 22.15
CA GLY A 10 9.37 34.15 22.34
C GLY A 10 10.85 34.46 22.26
N GLY A 11 11.44 34.50 21.07
CA GLY A 11 12.82 34.93 20.96
C GLY A 11 13.50 34.71 19.62
N MET A 12 13.04 35.37 18.56
CA MET A 12 13.86 35.70 17.39
C MET A 12 13.20 36.82 16.59
N ALA A 13 13.39 38.03 17.08
CA ALA A 13 13.22 39.25 16.31
C ALA A 13 14.46 40.10 16.55
N ALA A 14 15.37 40.17 15.60
CA ALA A 14 16.22 41.33 15.31
C ALA A 14 17.35 40.94 14.34
N GLY A 15 17.44 41.66 13.23
CA GLY A 15 18.63 41.63 12.40
C GLY A 15 18.42 41.60 10.90
N SER A 16 17.58 42.48 10.34
CA SER A 16 17.60 42.75 8.90
C SER A 16 18.74 43.73 8.57
N ALA A 17 19.84 43.21 8.11
CA ALA A 17 20.86 44.01 7.43
C ALA A 17 20.62 43.95 5.90
N ILE A 18 20.12 45.04 5.35
CA ILE A 18 19.97 45.21 3.89
C ILE A 18 21.35 45.57 3.33
N LEU A 19 22.01 44.63 2.67
CA LEU A 19 23.17 44.89 1.84
C LEU A 19 22.69 45.08 0.39
N THR A 20 22.61 46.34 -0.04
CA THR A 20 22.43 46.69 -1.46
C THR A 20 23.75 46.45 -2.19
N MET A 21 23.81 45.39 -2.99
CA MET A 21 24.86 45.22 -4.01
C MET A 21 24.34 45.63 -5.38
N PRO A 22 25.13 46.37 -6.16
CA PRO A 22 24.73 46.82 -7.48
C PRO A 22 24.69 45.64 -8.48
N ALA A 23 23.64 45.65 -9.28
CA ALA A 23 23.42 44.73 -10.37
C ALA A 23 24.44 44.96 -11.51
N PHE A 24 25.38 44.04 -11.65
CA PHE A 24 26.09 43.81 -12.93
C PHE A 24 26.48 42.34 -12.95
N LEU A 25 25.67 41.50 -13.62
CA LEU A 25 26.12 40.33 -14.37
C LEU A 25 24.98 39.89 -15.28
N SER A 26 25.11 40.40 -16.51
CA SER A 26 24.35 39.89 -17.66
C SER A 26 24.75 38.44 -17.92
N GLY A 27 23.76 37.60 -18.14
CA GLY A 27 23.83 36.50 -19.07
C GLY A 27 24.49 35.21 -18.58
N CYS A 28 23.67 34.31 -18.09
CA CYS A 28 23.64 32.91 -18.51
C CYS A 28 22.26 32.43 -18.19
N GLY A 29 21.41 32.24 -19.18
CA GLY A 29 20.12 31.61 -19.04
C GLY A 29 20.34 30.16 -18.57
N VAL A 30 20.32 29.97 -17.27
CA VAL A 30 20.16 28.64 -16.71
C VAL A 30 18.69 28.27 -16.93
N SER A 31 18.44 27.57 -18.05
CA SER A 31 17.17 26.87 -18.19
C SER A 31 16.94 26.05 -16.90
N PRO A 32 15.79 26.18 -16.25
CA PRO A 32 15.52 25.32 -15.12
C PRO A 32 15.69 23.87 -15.59
N ALA A 33 16.58 23.13 -14.93
CA ALA A 33 16.75 21.71 -15.19
C ALA A 33 15.36 21.08 -15.02
N VAL A 34 14.80 20.57 -16.12
CA VAL A 34 13.58 19.77 -16.09
C VAL A 34 13.94 18.58 -15.20
N THR A 35 13.52 18.62 -13.95
CA THR A 35 13.60 17.45 -13.07
C THR A 35 12.83 16.35 -13.80
N PRO A 36 13.47 15.21 -14.14
CA PRO A 36 12.74 14.14 -14.80
C PRO A 36 11.55 13.82 -13.92
N ALA A 37 10.35 13.85 -14.50
CA ALA A 37 9.13 13.47 -13.80
C ALA A 37 9.36 12.07 -13.23
N THR A 38 9.19 11.93 -11.92
CA THR A 38 9.19 10.60 -11.28
C THR A 38 8.17 9.76 -12.04
N PRO A 39 8.55 8.59 -12.60
CA PRO A 39 7.59 7.74 -13.30
C PRO A 39 6.40 7.49 -12.39
N ALA A 40 5.20 7.54 -12.97
CA ALA A 40 3.98 7.20 -12.24
C ALA A 40 4.17 5.81 -11.59
N PRO A 41 3.67 5.62 -10.36
CA PRO A 41 3.79 4.32 -9.71
C PRO A 41 3.17 3.25 -10.61
N GLU A 42 3.94 2.20 -10.86
CA GLU A 42 3.46 1.08 -11.64
C GLU A 42 2.24 0.47 -10.93
N ASN A 43 1.12 0.33 -11.67
CA ASN A 43 -0.04 -0.37 -11.15
C ASN A 43 0.19 -1.88 -11.29
N PRO A 44 0.51 -2.61 -10.21
CA PRO A 44 0.79 -4.04 -10.30
C PRO A 44 -0.45 -4.84 -10.73
N PHE A 45 -1.66 -4.35 -10.45
CA PHE A 45 -2.90 -5.01 -10.85
C PHE A 45 -3.13 -4.95 -12.36
N LEU A 46 -2.64 -3.89 -13.05
CA LEU A 46 -2.61 -3.85 -14.51
C LEU A 46 -1.75 -4.98 -15.08
N THR A 47 -0.53 -5.11 -14.58
CA THR A 47 0.44 -6.10 -15.06
C THR A 47 -0.02 -7.54 -14.80
N TRP A 48 -0.61 -7.80 -13.63
CA TRP A 48 -0.99 -9.16 -13.21
C TRP A 48 -2.38 -9.57 -13.70
N PHE A 49 -3.34 -8.63 -13.75
CA PHE A 49 -4.77 -8.94 -13.95
C PHE A 49 -5.43 -8.09 -15.04
N GLY A 50 -4.70 -7.17 -15.68
CA GLY A 50 -5.25 -6.26 -16.68
C GLY A 50 -6.22 -5.21 -16.11
N VAL A 51 -6.11 -4.87 -14.82
CA VAL A 51 -6.97 -3.87 -14.17
C VAL A 51 -6.38 -2.48 -14.44
N ASP A 52 -6.70 -1.95 -15.61
CA ASP A 52 -6.31 -0.61 -16.04
C ASP A 52 -7.29 0.48 -15.56
N GLU A 53 -7.00 1.73 -15.90
CA GLU A 53 -7.85 2.87 -15.54
C GLU A 53 -9.26 2.75 -16.14
N ALA A 54 -9.39 2.17 -17.34
CA ALA A 54 -10.69 1.98 -17.99
C ALA A 54 -11.52 0.93 -17.26
N ALA A 55 -10.89 -0.17 -16.83
CA ALA A 55 -11.52 -1.20 -16.01
C ALA A 55 -12.00 -0.62 -14.67
N ILE A 56 -11.15 0.15 -13.97
CA ILE A 56 -11.51 0.84 -12.73
C ILE A 56 -12.70 1.77 -12.95
N ALA A 57 -12.64 2.62 -13.98
CA ALA A 57 -13.72 3.57 -14.30
C ALA A 57 -15.06 2.86 -14.58
N GLN A 58 -15.03 1.73 -15.31
CA GLN A 58 -16.22 0.96 -15.62
C GLN A 58 -16.84 0.32 -14.36
N VAL A 59 -16.02 -0.23 -13.48
CA VAL A 59 -16.49 -0.85 -12.22
C VAL A 59 -17.02 0.23 -11.27
N MET A 60 -16.36 1.39 -11.18
CA MET A 60 -16.82 2.54 -10.40
C MET A 60 -18.16 3.08 -10.92
N ALA A 61 -18.35 3.18 -12.22
CA ALA A 61 -19.61 3.61 -12.82
C ALA A 61 -20.76 2.67 -12.43
N GLU A 62 -20.55 1.36 -12.50
CA GLU A 62 -21.54 0.36 -12.10
C GLU A 62 -21.84 0.43 -10.58
N LEU A 63 -20.80 0.61 -9.77
CA LEU A 63 -20.92 0.73 -8.31
C LEU A 63 -21.73 1.98 -7.90
N ALA A 64 -21.59 3.08 -8.65
CA ALA A 64 -22.30 4.32 -8.40
C ALA A 64 -23.68 4.41 -9.08
N ALA A 65 -24.09 3.42 -9.88
CA ALA A 65 -25.28 3.48 -10.74
C ALA A 65 -26.59 3.74 -10.00
N ASN A 66 -26.70 3.33 -8.73
CA ASN A 66 -27.89 3.50 -7.90
C ASN A 66 -27.84 4.76 -7.01
N GLY A 67 -27.03 5.77 -7.39
CA GLY A 67 -27.01 7.07 -6.72
C GLY A 67 -26.13 7.13 -5.49
N ALA A 68 -24.99 6.45 -5.51
CA ALA A 68 -24.02 6.54 -4.41
C ALA A 68 -23.48 7.97 -4.25
N ASP A 69 -23.43 8.46 -3.01
CA ASP A 69 -22.77 9.71 -2.63
C ASP A 69 -21.26 9.55 -2.57
N ALA A 70 -20.79 8.33 -2.28
CA ALA A 70 -19.40 7.92 -2.32
C ALA A 70 -19.27 6.46 -2.74
N ALA A 71 -18.21 6.16 -3.46
CA ALA A 71 -17.88 4.80 -3.87
C ALA A 71 -16.37 4.61 -3.82
N ASP A 72 -15.93 3.42 -3.44
CA ASP A 72 -14.52 3.06 -3.48
C ASP A 72 -14.30 1.58 -3.81
N LEU A 73 -13.14 1.34 -4.44
CA LEU A 73 -12.60 0.03 -4.74
C LEU A 73 -11.29 -0.13 -3.97
N TYR A 74 -11.15 -1.24 -3.26
CA TYR A 74 -9.95 -1.61 -2.53
C TYR A 74 -9.42 -2.92 -3.10
N PHE A 75 -8.41 -2.83 -3.96
CA PHE A 75 -7.71 -3.98 -4.50
C PHE A 75 -6.58 -4.36 -3.55
N GLN A 76 -6.45 -5.65 -3.29
CA GLN A 76 -5.39 -6.20 -2.45
C GLN A 76 -4.81 -7.45 -3.09
N HIS A 77 -3.49 -7.59 -3.02
CA HIS A 77 -2.77 -8.82 -3.30
C HIS A 77 -1.72 -8.99 -2.22
N THR A 78 -1.80 -10.08 -1.48
CA THR A 78 -0.89 -10.40 -0.39
C THR A 78 -0.27 -11.76 -0.64
N ARG A 79 1.06 -11.85 -0.55
CA ARG A 79 1.79 -13.12 -0.48
C ARG A 79 2.39 -13.24 0.90
N VAL A 80 2.12 -14.35 1.57
CA VAL A 80 2.73 -14.70 2.86
C VAL A 80 3.58 -15.95 2.67
N ASN A 81 4.83 -15.90 3.12
CA ASN A 81 5.71 -17.07 3.16
C ASN A 81 5.91 -17.47 4.62
N PHE A 82 5.89 -18.75 4.87
CA PHE A 82 6.12 -19.33 6.19
C PHE A 82 7.18 -20.43 6.12
N LEU A 83 8.11 -20.40 7.07
CA LEU A 83 9.12 -21.44 7.24
C LEU A 83 9.21 -21.80 8.73
N GLY A 84 8.95 -23.05 9.06
CA GLY A 84 9.05 -23.61 10.41
C GLY A 84 10.14 -24.64 10.49
N MET A 85 10.88 -24.64 11.59
CA MET A 85 11.90 -25.63 11.91
C MET A 85 11.72 -26.08 13.36
N GLU A 86 11.70 -27.38 13.59
CA GLU A 86 11.64 -27.99 14.89
C GLU A 86 12.83 -28.94 15.07
N ASP A 87 13.59 -28.73 16.13
CA ASP A 87 14.75 -29.53 16.49
C ASP A 87 15.74 -29.72 15.31
N GLY A 88 15.99 -28.60 14.58
CA GLY A 88 16.91 -28.60 13.44
C GLY A 88 16.33 -29.17 12.14
N ILE A 89 15.07 -29.63 12.14
CA ILE A 89 14.40 -30.22 10.97
C ILE A 89 13.31 -29.24 10.49
N VAL A 90 13.27 -28.96 9.17
CA VAL A 90 12.21 -28.16 8.58
C VAL A 90 10.88 -28.93 8.71
N SER A 91 9.96 -28.39 9.49
CA SER A 91 8.63 -28.98 9.75
C SER A 91 7.55 -28.39 8.83
N ARG A 92 7.76 -27.14 8.34
CA ARG A 92 6.82 -26.45 7.48
C ARG A 92 7.53 -25.48 6.54
N ALA A 93 7.13 -25.48 5.27
CA ALA A 93 7.56 -24.49 4.27
C ALA A 93 6.41 -24.31 3.29
N ASP A 94 5.74 -23.15 3.35
CA ASP A 94 4.59 -22.86 2.49
C ASP A 94 4.54 -21.38 2.08
N SER A 95 3.82 -21.13 1.01
CA SER A 95 3.51 -19.79 0.52
C SER A 95 2.02 -19.72 0.21
N GLU A 96 1.37 -18.70 0.72
CA GLU A 96 -0.05 -18.42 0.49
C GLU A 96 -0.19 -17.11 -0.28
N ILE A 97 -1.10 -17.07 -1.25
CA ILE A 97 -1.48 -15.86 -1.97
C ILE A 97 -2.96 -15.62 -1.71
N SER A 98 -3.27 -14.42 -1.23
CA SER A 98 -4.64 -13.90 -1.09
C SER A 98 -4.76 -12.65 -1.95
N GLN A 99 -5.83 -12.56 -2.74
CA GLN A 99 -6.08 -11.42 -3.62
C GLN A 99 -7.56 -11.16 -3.78
N GLY A 100 -7.91 -9.95 -4.20
CA GLY A 100 -9.29 -9.61 -4.49
C GLY A 100 -9.52 -8.12 -4.56
N VAL A 101 -10.79 -7.76 -4.74
CA VAL A 101 -11.27 -6.39 -4.66
C VAL A 101 -12.52 -6.32 -3.76
N GLY A 102 -12.47 -5.41 -2.79
CA GLY A 102 -13.63 -4.96 -2.03
C GLY A 102 -14.24 -3.74 -2.71
N LEU A 103 -15.56 -3.73 -2.81
CA LEU A 103 -16.34 -2.67 -3.46
C LEU A 103 -17.33 -2.12 -2.45
N ARG A 104 -17.28 -0.81 -2.22
CA ARG A 104 -18.15 -0.13 -1.27
C ARG A 104 -18.89 1.00 -1.95
N ALA A 105 -20.22 1.07 -1.76
CA ALA A 105 -21.07 2.18 -2.14
C ALA A 105 -21.75 2.75 -0.89
N VAL A 106 -21.87 4.07 -0.79
CA VAL A 106 -22.51 4.76 0.32
C VAL A 106 -23.61 5.65 -0.23
N VAL A 107 -24.81 5.56 0.35
CA VAL A 107 -25.97 6.42 0.05
C VAL A 107 -26.56 6.90 1.37
N GLY A 108 -26.35 8.17 1.71
CA GLY A 108 -26.73 8.69 3.04
C GLY A 108 -26.11 7.88 4.15
N ASP A 109 -26.94 7.24 4.98
CA ASP A 109 -26.51 6.40 6.09
C ASP A 109 -26.39 4.90 5.72
N GLN A 110 -26.65 4.54 4.46
CA GLN A 110 -26.60 3.16 3.99
C GLN A 110 -25.24 2.88 3.35
N THR A 111 -24.67 1.72 3.67
CA THR A 111 -23.44 1.23 3.05
C THR A 111 -23.69 -0.14 2.44
N GLY A 112 -23.48 -0.24 1.13
CA GLY A 112 -23.40 -1.51 0.41
C GLY A 112 -21.96 -1.94 0.26
N TYR A 113 -21.69 -3.21 0.52
CA TYR A 113 -20.38 -3.81 0.38
C TYR A 113 -20.48 -5.18 -0.29
N ALA A 114 -19.58 -5.42 -1.21
CA ALA A 114 -19.35 -6.73 -1.82
C ALA A 114 -17.86 -6.93 -2.07
N PHE A 115 -17.44 -8.16 -2.29
CA PHE A 115 -16.06 -8.45 -2.67
C PHE A 115 -16.01 -9.61 -3.67
N THR A 116 -14.89 -9.70 -4.38
CA THR A 116 -14.58 -10.86 -5.23
C THR A 116 -13.06 -11.08 -5.26
N GLU A 117 -12.65 -12.34 -5.24
CA GLU A 117 -11.25 -12.76 -5.40
C GLU A 117 -10.89 -12.87 -6.89
N ASP A 118 -11.91 -12.97 -7.76
CA ASP A 118 -11.74 -13.02 -9.21
C ASP A 118 -11.74 -11.59 -9.78
N LEU A 119 -10.58 -11.14 -10.23
CA LEU A 119 -10.35 -9.80 -10.79
C LEU A 119 -10.69 -9.70 -12.28
N THR A 120 -11.49 -10.61 -12.81
CA THR A 120 -12.07 -10.48 -14.16
C THR A 120 -13.18 -9.42 -14.19
N MET A 121 -13.33 -8.73 -15.32
CA MET A 121 -14.39 -7.72 -15.48
C MET A 121 -15.79 -8.23 -15.16
N PRO A 122 -16.24 -9.43 -15.63
CA PRO A 122 -17.55 -9.94 -15.27
C PRO A 122 -17.78 -10.08 -13.77
N SER A 123 -16.79 -10.60 -13.03
CA SER A 123 -16.87 -10.82 -11.57
C SER A 123 -16.85 -9.51 -10.81
N MET A 124 -15.99 -8.56 -11.17
CA MET A 124 -15.95 -7.23 -10.57
C MET A 124 -17.26 -6.46 -10.80
N LEU A 125 -17.82 -6.50 -12.01
CA LEU A 125 -19.12 -5.87 -12.31
C LEU A 125 -20.28 -6.53 -11.54
N ALA A 126 -20.26 -7.85 -11.37
CA ALA A 126 -21.27 -8.54 -10.57
C ALA A 126 -21.22 -8.13 -9.09
N ALA A 127 -20.01 -8.02 -8.52
CA ALA A 127 -19.80 -7.52 -7.18
C ALA A 127 -20.24 -6.04 -7.03
N ALA A 128 -19.94 -5.19 -8.05
CA ALA A 128 -20.36 -3.79 -8.06
C ALA A 128 -21.89 -3.65 -8.03
N ARG A 129 -22.62 -4.42 -8.85
CA ARG A 129 -24.08 -4.45 -8.83
C ARG A 129 -24.64 -4.87 -7.47
N THR A 130 -24.00 -5.86 -6.85
CA THR A 130 -24.41 -6.34 -5.53
C THR A 130 -24.27 -5.23 -4.49
N ALA A 131 -23.11 -4.58 -4.42
CA ALA A 131 -22.88 -3.47 -3.48
C ALA A 131 -23.82 -2.29 -3.75
N ALA A 132 -24.00 -1.89 -5.02
CA ALA A 132 -24.92 -0.83 -5.44
C ALA A 132 -26.39 -1.15 -5.14
N ALA A 133 -26.80 -2.43 -5.18
CA ALA A 133 -28.16 -2.84 -4.83
C ALA A 133 -28.45 -2.80 -3.32
N ILE A 134 -27.42 -3.00 -2.50
CA ILE A 134 -27.53 -2.95 -1.02
C ILE A 134 -27.68 -1.47 -0.58
N ALA A 135 -26.87 -0.56 -1.12
CA ALA A 135 -26.98 0.89 -0.86
C ALA A 135 -27.55 1.57 -2.11
N SER A 136 -28.84 1.82 -2.12
CA SER A 136 -29.52 2.41 -3.28
C SER A 136 -30.20 3.75 -2.91
N GLY A 137 -30.05 4.74 -3.79
CA GLY A 137 -30.64 6.06 -3.68
C GLY A 137 -31.25 6.54 -5.00
N SER A 138 -31.91 7.70 -4.97
CA SER A 138 -32.49 8.29 -6.16
C SER A 138 -31.61 9.28 -6.91
N ARG A 139 -30.41 9.58 -6.37
CA ARG A 139 -29.48 10.54 -6.93
C ARG A 139 -28.45 9.84 -7.80
N VAL A 140 -28.28 10.28 -9.02
CA VAL A 140 -27.20 9.83 -9.90
C VAL A 140 -26.05 10.81 -9.80
N VAL A 141 -24.92 10.36 -9.29
CA VAL A 141 -23.66 11.12 -9.26
C VAL A 141 -22.72 10.52 -10.30
N PRO A 142 -22.24 11.30 -11.29
CA PRO A 142 -21.31 10.78 -12.26
C PRO A 142 -19.97 10.43 -11.57
N PRO A 143 -19.35 9.28 -11.92
CA PRO A 143 -18.06 8.91 -11.36
C PRO A 143 -17.01 9.97 -11.71
N GLN A 144 -16.15 10.27 -10.76
CA GLN A 144 -15.02 11.15 -10.99
C GLN A 144 -13.89 10.38 -11.70
N ALA A 145 -13.09 11.13 -12.49
CA ALA A 145 -11.92 10.53 -13.13
C ALA A 145 -10.93 10.03 -12.08
N TYR A 146 -10.46 8.80 -12.24
CA TYR A 146 -9.38 8.27 -11.43
C TYR A 146 -8.09 9.04 -11.72
N ASN A 147 -7.52 9.64 -10.68
CA ASN A 147 -6.23 10.31 -10.76
C ASN A 147 -5.24 9.58 -9.85
N PRO A 148 -4.28 8.85 -10.40
CA PRO A 148 -3.31 8.14 -9.59
C PRO A 148 -2.48 9.14 -8.77
N LYS A 149 -2.49 8.97 -7.44
CA LYS A 149 -1.65 9.73 -6.52
C LYS A 149 -0.50 8.84 -6.07
N ASN A 150 0.71 9.36 -6.21
CA ASN A 150 1.87 8.71 -5.61
C ASN A 150 1.86 8.98 -4.11
N SER A 151 1.72 7.95 -3.30
CA SER A 151 1.79 8.02 -1.82
C SER A 151 3.22 8.25 -1.31
N GLY A 152 4.21 8.33 -2.19
CA GLY A 152 5.63 8.38 -1.84
C GLY A 152 6.20 6.99 -1.59
N ASP A 153 7.52 6.90 -1.65
CA ASP A 153 8.27 5.66 -1.41
C ASP A 153 8.64 5.60 0.08
N LEU A 154 7.64 5.30 0.93
CA LEU A 154 7.81 5.25 2.38
C LEU A 154 8.50 3.96 2.86
N TYR A 155 8.42 2.90 2.06
CA TYR A 155 8.92 1.56 2.40
C TYR A 155 9.87 1.06 1.31
N ARG A 156 11.05 1.67 1.19
CA ARG A 156 12.06 1.26 0.22
C ARG A 156 12.60 -0.13 0.58
N THR A 157 12.30 -1.09 -0.25
CA THR A 157 12.94 -2.40 -0.19
C THR A 157 14.11 -2.43 -1.17
N GLN A 158 15.30 -2.84 -0.71
CA GLN A 158 16.47 -3.03 -1.59
C GLN A 158 16.36 -4.31 -2.40
N VAL A 159 15.69 -5.33 -1.82
CA VAL A 159 15.44 -6.63 -2.44
C VAL A 159 13.98 -6.98 -2.18
N ALA A 160 13.24 -7.31 -3.22
CA ALA A 160 11.85 -7.75 -3.06
C ALA A 160 11.80 -9.08 -2.29
N TRP A 161 10.82 -9.27 -1.41
CA TRP A 161 10.64 -10.52 -0.68
C TRP A 161 10.43 -11.72 -1.60
N ALA A 162 9.88 -11.52 -2.80
CA ALA A 162 9.73 -12.55 -3.81
C ALA A 162 11.08 -13.13 -4.28
N ASP A 163 12.15 -12.33 -4.19
CA ASP A 163 13.51 -12.72 -4.61
C ASP A 163 14.34 -13.29 -3.46
N VAL A 164 13.78 -13.33 -2.24
CA VAL A 164 14.45 -13.90 -1.06
C VAL A 164 13.94 -15.32 -0.84
N GLY A 165 14.67 -16.29 -1.40
CA GLY A 165 14.32 -17.71 -1.31
C GLY A 165 14.59 -18.34 0.07
N VAL A 166 14.14 -19.57 0.22
CA VAL A 166 14.30 -20.37 1.44
C VAL A 166 15.77 -20.60 1.79
N GLU A 167 16.66 -20.66 0.79
CA GLU A 167 18.10 -20.84 0.94
C GLU A 167 18.76 -19.69 1.71
N SER A 168 18.18 -18.49 1.68
CA SER A 168 18.66 -17.35 2.48
C SER A 168 18.10 -17.34 3.91
N LYS A 169 16.92 -17.92 4.12
CA LYS A 169 16.19 -17.92 5.39
C LYS A 169 16.59 -19.08 6.29
N LEU A 170 16.73 -20.28 5.73
CA LEU A 170 17.04 -21.50 6.47
C LEU A 170 18.31 -21.41 7.33
N PRO A 171 19.44 -20.85 6.86
CA PRO A 171 20.65 -20.71 7.69
C PRO A 171 20.41 -19.83 8.93
N LEU A 172 19.47 -18.85 8.85
CA LEU A 172 19.12 -18.01 10.00
C LEU A 172 18.36 -18.81 11.05
N LEU A 173 17.39 -19.62 10.66
CA LEU A 173 16.65 -20.50 11.58
C LEU A 173 17.61 -21.49 12.25
N GLN A 174 18.50 -22.12 11.48
CA GLN A 174 19.51 -23.03 11.99
C GLN A 174 20.47 -22.34 12.97
N ARG A 175 20.81 -21.08 12.72
CA ARG A 175 21.64 -20.31 13.66
C ARG A 175 20.88 -20.05 14.97
N VAL A 176 19.60 -19.70 14.91
CA VAL A 176 18.76 -19.48 16.11
C VAL A 176 18.66 -20.75 16.92
N ASP A 177 18.37 -21.92 16.30
CA ASP A 177 18.31 -23.21 16.96
C ASP A 177 19.62 -23.52 17.71
N ARG A 178 20.79 -23.40 17.03
CA ARG A 178 22.08 -23.63 17.68
C ARG A 178 22.34 -22.68 18.84
N LEU A 179 22.00 -21.40 18.72
CA LEU A 179 22.18 -20.41 19.78
C LEU A 179 21.26 -20.69 20.98
N ALA A 180 20.02 -21.09 20.75
CA ALA A 180 19.08 -21.44 21.80
C ALA A 180 19.58 -22.65 22.61
N ARG A 181 20.04 -23.71 21.92
CA ARG A 181 20.60 -24.91 22.57
C ARG A 181 21.90 -24.63 23.33
N ALA A 182 22.69 -23.68 22.84
CA ALA A 182 23.94 -23.28 23.50
C ALA A 182 23.72 -22.38 24.71
N ALA A 183 22.57 -21.75 24.83
CA ALA A 183 22.27 -20.81 25.92
C ALA A 183 22.04 -21.52 27.27
N ASP A 184 21.46 -22.72 27.25
CA ASP A 184 21.19 -23.48 28.46
C ASP A 184 21.21 -24.99 28.16
N PRO A 185 21.95 -25.82 28.94
CA PRO A 185 22.04 -27.27 28.75
C PRO A 185 20.71 -28.02 28.97
N TYR A 186 19.71 -27.36 29.59
CA TYR A 186 18.38 -27.93 29.78
C TYR A 186 17.41 -27.67 28.59
N VAL A 187 17.87 -26.96 27.54
CA VAL A 187 17.07 -26.77 26.32
C VAL A 187 17.14 -28.05 25.48
N ASP A 188 16.11 -28.87 25.56
CA ASP A 188 15.97 -30.14 24.83
C ASP A 188 15.12 -29.99 23.54
N LYS A 189 14.23 -29.01 23.47
CA LYS A 189 13.39 -28.75 22.30
C LYS A 189 13.45 -27.28 21.87
N VAL A 190 13.61 -27.07 20.56
CA VAL A 190 13.63 -25.73 19.95
C VAL A 190 12.71 -25.71 18.73
N SER A 191 11.79 -24.75 18.71
CA SER A 191 10.96 -24.46 17.55
C SER A 191 11.24 -23.04 17.09
N VAL A 192 11.56 -22.87 15.81
CA VAL A 192 11.87 -21.56 15.20
C VAL A 192 10.96 -21.35 14.02
N TYR A 193 10.37 -20.17 13.93
CA TYR A 193 9.46 -19.81 12.86
C TYR A 193 9.90 -18.50 12.20
N TRP A 194 9.74 -18.46 10.89
CA TRP A 194 9.91 -17.27 10.06
C TRP A 194 8.62 -17.03 9.28
N ALA A 195 8.17 -15.79 9.25
CA ALA A 195 7.12 -15.37 8.34
C ALA A 195 7.51 -14.03 7.70
N ASP A 196 7.22 -13.89 6.44
CA ASP A 196 7.31 -12.62 5.71
C ASP A 196 6.08 -12.44 4.84
N SER A 197 5.72 -11.18 4.58
CA SER A 197 4.60 -10.85 3.70
C SER A 197 4.97 -9.71 2.75
N ASP A 198 4.50 -9.80 1.52
CA ASP A 198 4.50 -8.73 0.53
C ASP A 198 3.05 -8.41 0.18
N GLU A 199 2.65 -7.17 0.45
CA GLU A 199 1.29 -6.69 0.21
C GLU A 199 1.30 -5.56 -0.80
N ARG A 200 0.40 -5.64 -1.77
CA ARG A 200 0.13 -4.59 -2.75
C ARG A 200 -1.32 -4.16 -2.62
N VAL A 201 -1.53 -2.86 -2.51
CA VAL A 201 -2.85 -2.25 -2.37
C VAL A 201 -3.01 -1.16 -3.40
N LEU A 202 -4.18 -1.15 -4.06
CA LEU A 202 -4.63 -0.07 -4.93
C LEU A 202 -6.02 0.37 -4.48
N ILE A 203 -6.18 1.66 -4.21
CA ILE A 203 -7.46 2.24 -3.82
C ILE A 203 -7.90 3.22 -4.89
N ALA A 204 -9.12 3.05 -5.39
CA ALA A 204 -9.80 3.99 -6.27
C ALA A 204 -11.04 4.56 -5.55
N THR A 205 -11.16 5.89 -5.53
CA THR A 205 -12.26 6.63 -4.87
C THR A 205 -12.81 7.71 -5.79
#